data_83c093adefbf173deb83219202f1e765
#
_entry.id   83c093adefbf173deb83219202f1e765
#
_cell.length_a   1.000
_cell.length_b   1.000
_cell.length_c   1.000
_cell.angle_alpha   90.00
_cell.angle_beta   90.00
_cell.angle_gamma   90.00
#
_symmetry.space_group_name_H-M   'P 1'
#
loop_
_entity.id
_entity.type
_entity.pdbx_description
1 polymer ?
#
loop_
_entity_poly.entity_id
_entity_poly.type
_entity_poly.pdbx_seq_one_letter_code
_entity_poly.pdbx_strand_id
1 'polypeptide(L)'
;MFHSQALVADAYHALTDLVSDFMTLATVSFSLKPPSSQFPTGYGKVESLGALGVSSLLLCGGVFMGLNATEVLLTQFFPDVAEMGAHYGLLGHGHSHSHAHGVEVHGPNIHAAWLAGGSIIAKEWLYHATMKVAKDRKSSVLASNAIHHRIDSLTSIVALLTIGGAHVFTDASWLDPVGGLIISMMVIRAGWGNTKVSLLELADVSVDEEIKTSVQRATSKALLANIPEGKEVQIRDVQGVKSGQNYLMEVELAVPDSWSVDRIRVVEDAVRERVGSRVRGVKRVKVRFLSLQGADADFGGEFIAPDVSPRSSPEPEVDESNGANHATGSSHGPGEENTHKRR
;
A
#
# COMPACT_ATOMS: atom_id res chain seq x y z
N MET A 1 -3.00 43.73 11.96
CA MET A 1 -2.21 42.62 11.47
C MET A 1 -2.33 41.49 12.47
N PHE A 2 -2.97 40.40 12.09
CA PHE A 2 -3.31 39.28 12.97
C PHE A 2 -2.09 38.39 13.17
N HIS A 3 -1.28 38.64 14.20
CA HIS A 3 -0.18 37.77 14.63
C HIS A 3 -0.70 36.76 15.67
N SER A 4 -1.71 35.96 15.32
CA SER A 4 -2.15 34.85 16.17
C SER A 4 -1.38 33.60 15.75
N GLN A 5 -0.56 33.05 16.65
CA GLN A 5 0.16 31.80 16.44
C GLN A 5 -0.82 30.63 16.19
N ALA A 6 -1.99 30.69 16.78
CA ALA A 6 -3.08 29.73 16.57
C ALA A 6 -3.57 29.72 15.10
N LEU A 7 -3.74 30.89 14.47
CA LEU A 7 -4.11 30.99 13.06
C LEU A 7 -3.02 30.43 12.12
N VAL A 8 -1.76 30.65 12.47
CA VAL A 8 -0.63 30.08 11.70
C VAL A 8 -0.58 28.57 11.84
N ALA A 9 -0.79 28.03 13.04
CA ALA A 9 -0.84 26.59 13.28
C ALA A 9 -2.01 25.92 12.53
N ASP A 10 -3.20 26.55 12.54
CA ASP A 10 -4.37 26.07 11.82
C ASP A 10 -4.15 26.09 10.29
N ALA A 11 -3.50 27.13 9.77
CA ALA A 11 -3.13 27.22 8.37
C ALA A 11 -2.13 26.14 7.94
N TYR A 12 -1.13 25.82 8.80
CA TYR A 12 -0.19 24.73 8.53
C TYR A 12 -0.90 23.36 8.56
N HIS A 13 -1.84 23.15 9.47
CA HIS A 13 -2.64 21.93 9.51
C HIS A 13 -3.48 21.77 8.25
N ALA A 14 -4.22 22.82 7.86
CA ALA A 14 -4.99 22.83 6.63
C ALA A 14 -4.12 22.60 5.37
N LEU A 15 -2.88 23.12 5.35
CA LEU A 15 -1.94 22.87 4.28
C LEU A 15 -1.49 21.40 4.24
N THR A 16 -1.26 20.78 5.39
CA THR A 16 -0.90 19.35 5.49
C THR A 16 -2.04 18.45 4.99
N ASP A 17 -3.27 18.78 5.37
CA ASP A 17 -4.47 18.09 4.89
C ASP A 17 -4.59 18.19 3.37
N LEU A 18 -4.39 19.40 2.82
CA LEU A 18 -4.41 19.64 1.38
C LEU A 18 -3.32 18.84 0.64
N VAL A 19 -2.11 18.76 1.19
CA VAL A 19 -1.01 17.96 0.62
C VAL A 19 -1.37 16.47 0.62
N SER A 20 -1.96 15.96 1.71
CA SER A 20 -2.42 14.57 1.81
C SER A 20 -3.51 14.26 0.79
N ASP A 21 -4.50 15.14 0.65
CA ASP A 21 -5.58 15.00 -0.33
C ASP A 21 -5.04 15.03 -1.77
N PHE A 22 -4.15 15.97 -2.06
CA PHE A 22 -3.52 16.06 -3.39
C PHE A 22 -2.67 14.82 -3.70
N MET A 23 -1.90 14.32 -2.74
CA MET A 23 -1.11 13.10 -2.91
C MET A 23 -2.02 11.90 -3.15
N THR A 24 -3.14 11.80 -2.45
CA THR A 24 -4.15 10.77 -2.64
C THR A 24 -4.73 10.80 -4.05
N LEU A 25 -5.17 11.97 -4.51
CA LEU A 25 -5.73 12.14 -5.86
C LEU A 25 -4.68 11.86 -6.95
N ALA A 26 -3.46 12.32 -6.77
CA ALA A 26 -2.37 12.09 -7.71
C ALA A 26 -2.03 10.61 -7.84
N THR A 27 -1.89 9.89 -6.73
CA THR A 27 -1.56 8.46 -6.73
C THR A 27 -2.68 7.61 -7.30
N VAL A 28 -3.95 7.90 -6.98
CA VAL A 28 -5.11 7.24 -7.59
C VAL A 28 -5.15 7.48 -9.10
N SER A 29 -4.97 8.73 -9.53
CA SER A 29 -4.96 9.08 -10.97
C SER A 29 -3.83 8.36 -11.71
N PHE A 30 -2.65 8.29 -11.11
CA PHE A 30 -1.50 7.59 -11.69
C PHE A 30 -1.72 6.08 -11.77
N SER A 31 -2.35 5.48 -10.77
CA SER A 31 -2.62 4.04 -10.70
C SER A 31 -3.56 3.54 -11.81
N LEU A 32 -4.36 4.44 -12.39
CA LEU A 32 -5.30 4.12 -13.47
C LEU A 32 -4.65 4.04 -14.85
N LYS A 33 -3.38 4.44 -14.99
CA LYS A 33 -2.68 4.36 -16.28
C LYS A 33 -2.57 2.91 -16.76
N PRO A 34 -2.69 2.69 -18.09
CA PRO A 34 -2.53 1.37 -18.67
C PRO A 34 -1.12 0.84 -18.47
N PRO A 35 -0.92 -0.50 -18.50
CA PRO A 35 0.40 -1.11 -18.49
C PRO A 35 1.31 -0.57 -19.60
N SER A 36 2.61 -0.51 -19.32
CA SER A 36 3.65 -0.11 -20.27
C SER A 36 4.79 -1.11 -20.27
N SER A 37 5.74 -0.99 -21.20
CA SER A 37 6.94 -1.84 -21.24
C SER A 37 7.79 -1.74 -19.97
N GLN A 38 7.80 -0.58 -19.31
CA GLN A 38 8.50 -0.37 -18.03
C GLN A 38 7.70 -0.91 -16.83
N PHE A 39 6.37 -0.91 -16.92
CA PHE A 39 5.46 -1.39 -15.87
C PHE A 39 4.48 -2.41 -16.44
N PRO A 40 4.93 -3.64 -16.71
CA PRO A 40 4.11 -4.65 -17.40
C PRO A 40 2.90 -5.10 -16.59
N THR A 41 2.93 -4.94 -15.26
CA THR A 41 1.81 -5.20 -14.36
C THR A 41 0.88 -4.00 -14.19
N GLY A 42 1.22 -2.84 -14.79
CA GLY A 42 0.51 -1.58 -14.63
C GLY A 42 1.05 -0.75 -13.46
N TYR A 43 0.41 0.38 -13.24
CA TYR A 43 0.83 1.37 -12.22
C TYR A 43 0.07 1.25 -10.89
N GLY A 44 -0.67 0.16 -10.67
CA GLY A 44 -1.52 -0.01 -9.48
C GLY A 44 -0.78 0.15 -8.16
N LYS A 45 0.47 -0.32 -8.06
CA LYS A 45 1.28 -0.20 -6.84
C LYS A 45 1.63 1.25 -6.44
N VAL A 46 1.52 2.21 -7.36
CA VAL A 46 1.68 3.65 -7.03
C VAL A 46 0.60 4.09 -6.03
N GLU A 47 -0.59 3.52 -6.12
CA GLU A 47 -1.65 3.76 -5.13
C GLU A 47 -1.28 3.20 -3.74
N SER A 48 -0.74 1.98 -3.69
CA SER A 48 -0.29 1.39 -2.42
C SER A 48 0.89 2.17 -1.80
N LEU A 49 1.79 2.74 -2.63
CA LEU A 49 2.83 3.67 -2.17
C LEU A 49 2.23 4.97 -1.60
N GLY A 50 1.21 5.52 -2.26
CA GLY A 50 0.48 6.69 -1.73
C GLY A 50 -0.19 6.40 -0.40
N ALA A 51 -0.85 5.25 -0.28
CA ALA A 51 -1.46 4.80 0.96
C ALA A 51 -0.42 4.62 2.08
N LEU A 52 0.75 4.05 1.77
CA LEU A 52 1.87 3.94 2.71
C LEU A 52 2.36 5.32 3.16
N GLY A 53 2.51 6.27 2.23
CA GLY A 53 2.92 7.64 2.55
C GLY A 53 1.96 8.32 3.53
N VAL A 54 0.66 8.36 3.20
CA VAL A 54 -0.37 8.97 4.05
C VAL A 54 -0.46 8.29 5.42
N SER A 55 -0.47 6.96 5.45
CA SER A 55 -0.58 6.22 6.71
C SER A 55 0.68 6.32 7.59
N SER A 56 1.86 6.42 6.98
CA SER A 56 3.12 6.64 7.72
C SER A 56 3.19 8.03 8.34
N LEU A 57 2.74 9.06 7.62
CA LEU A 57 2.64 10.41 8.17
C LEU A 57 1.69 10.45 9.38
N LEU A 58 0.54 9.78 9.25
CA LEU A 58 -0.42 9.66 10.34
C LEU A 58 0.18 8.93 11.55
N LEU A 59 0.86 7.81 11.33
CA LEU A 59 1.52 7.02 12.37
C LEU A 59 2.59 7.83 13.09
N CYS A 60 3.50 8.48 12.34
CA CYS A 60 4.53 9.33 12.90
C CYS A 60 3.95 10.49 13.72
N GLY A 61 2.93 11.18 13.18
CA GLY A 61 2.22 12.25 13.89
C GLY A 61 1.59 11.76 15.20
N GLY A 62 0.96 10.60 15.19
CA GLY A 62 0.40 9.98 16.39
C GLY A 62 1.46 9.65 17.44
N VAL A 63 2.61 9.11 17.04
CA VAL A 63 3.74 8.83 17.94
C VAL A 63 4.29 10.11 18.56
N PHE A 64 4.53 11.15 17.75
CA PHE A 64 5.00 12.44 18.26
C PHE A 64 4.01 13.08 19.24
N MET A 65 2.71 13.04 18.91
CA MET A 65 1.67 13.53 19.82
C MET A 65 1.66 12.76 21.14
N GLY A 66 1.79 11.42 21.09
CA GLY A 66 1.84 10.57 22.27
C GLY A 66 3.05 10.85 23.16
N LEU A 67 4.23 11.01 22.55
CA LEU A 67 5.45 11.37 23.26
C LEU A 67 5.30 12.74 23.96
N ASN A 68 4.80 13.74 23.25
CA ASN A 68 4.58 15.08 23.81
C ASN A 68 3.56 15.06 24.96
N ALA A 69 2.43 14.37 24.79
CA ALA A 69 1.43 14.25 25.86
C ALA A 69 2.00 13.49 27.08
N THR A 70 2.84 12.49 26.86
CA THR A 70 3.53 11.75 27.93
C THR A 70 4.52 12.65 28.65
N GLU A 71 5.30 13.44 27.93
CA GLU A 71 6.25 14.40 28.52
C GLU A 71 5.53 15.43 29.42
N VAL A 72 4.42 15.99 28.97
CA VAL A 72 3.61 16.93 29.75
C VAL A 72 3.07 16.27 31.03
N LEU A 73 2.58 15.03 30.96
CA LEU A 73 2.13 14.29 32.13
C LEU A 73 3.26 13.97 33.10
N LEU A 74 4.42 13.54 32.60
CA LEU A 74 5.60 13.27 33.42
C LEU A 74 6.08 14.52 34.16
N THR A 75 6.15 15.65 33.48
CA THR A 75 6.55 16.93 34.11
C THR A 75 5.55 17.39 35.17
N GLN A 76 4.25 17.10 34.98
CA GLN A 76 3.21 17.50 35.90
C GLN A 76 3.09 16.60 37.14
N PHE A 77 3.22 15.27 36.99
CA PHE A 77 3.01 14.31 38.07
C PHE A 77 4.31 13.72 38.64
N PHE A 78 5.38 13.67 37.86
CA PHE A 78 6.66 13.05 38.21
C PHE A 78 7.86 13.91 37.74
N PRO A 79 8.07 15.12 38.31
CA PRO A 79 9.10 16.05 37.84
C PRO A 79 10.51 15.42 37.89
N ASP A 80 10.82 14.61 38.91
CA ASP A 80 12.13 13.96 39.05
C ASP A 80 12.44 12.98 37.90
N VAL A 81 11.41 12.27 37.40
CA VAL A 81 11.52 11.34 36.28
C VAL A 81 11.66 12.12 34.96
N ALA A 82 10.98 13.24 34.83
CA ALA A 82 11.06 14.11 33.66
C ALA A 82 12.47 14.71 33.49
N GLU A 83 13.09 15.17 34.59
CA GLU A 83 14.47 15.65 34.58
C GLU A 83 15.47 14.56 34.20
N MET A 84 15.28 13.34 34.68
CA MET A 84 16.13 12.21 34.31
C MET A 84 15.97 11.84 32.82
N GLY A 85 14.72 11.84 32.30
CA GLY A 85 14.45 11.61 30.89
C GLY A 85 15.06 12.67 29.96
N ALA A 86 15.05 13.93 30.37
CA ALA A 86 15.68 15.04 29.68
C ALA A 86 17.22 14.89 29.62
N HIS A 87 17.81 14.42 30.73
CA HIS A 87 19.26 14.19 30.81
C HIS A 87 19.77 13.08 29.87
N TYR A 88 18.95 12.06 29.61
CA TYR A 88 19.26 10.98 28.66
C TYR A 88 18.88 11.29 27.20
N GLY A 89 18.39 12.50 26.90
CA GLY A 89 18.00 12.91 25.54
C GLY A 89 16.79 12.14 24.99
N LEU A 90 16.08 11.37 25.82
CA LEU A 90 14.84 10.68 25.45
C LEU A 90 13.66 11.64 25.33
N LEU A 91 13.69 12.75 26.07
CA LEU A 91 12.77 13.86 26.00
C LEU A 91 13.51 14.97 25.23
N GLY A 92 13.52 14.90 23.91
CA GLY A 92 14.19 15.88 23.07
C GLY A 92 13.41 17.19 23.08
N HIS A 93 14.13 18.31 23.08
CA HIS A 93 13.61 19.63 22.75
C HIS A 93 13.15 19.59 21.27
N GLY A 94 12.11 18.82 20.98
CA GLY A 94 11.42 18.85 19.70
C GLY A 94 10.71 20.18 19.63
N HIS A 95 11.09 20.99 18.63
CA HIS A 95 10.28 22.12 18.21
C HIS A 95 8.85 21.59 18.05
N SER A 96 8.01 21.90 19.01
CA SER A 96 6.62 21.49 19.07
C SER A 96 5.89 22.09 17.87
N HIS A 97 5.80 21.32 16.78
CA HIS A 97 4.62 21.40 15.95
C HIS A 97 3.49 20.74 16.73
N SER A 98 3.10 21.39 17.82
CA SER A 98 1.94 21.02 18.59
C SER A 98 0.74 21.19 17.67
N HIS A 99 0.22 20.06 17.16
CA HIS A 99 -1.17 19.96 16.73
C HIS A 99 -2.11 20.03 17.97
N ALA A 100 -1.68 20.75 19.00
CA ALA A 100 -2.58 21.22 20.03
C ALA A 100 -3.41 22.31 19.37
N HIS A 101 -4.66 22.01 19.09
CA HIS A 101 -5.68 23.03 18.97
C HIS A 101 -5.74 23.80 20.30
N GLY A 102 -4.70 24.56 20.60
CA GLY A 102 -4.73 25.59 21.61
C GLY A 102 -5.65 26.67 21.08
N VAL A 103 -6.95 26.49 21.27
CA VAL A 103 -7.85 27.62 21.31
C VAL A 103 -7.38 28.45 22.51
N GLU A 104 -6.57 29.47 22.26
CA GLU A 104 -6.43 30.53 23.24
C GLU A 104 -7.84 31.02 23.56
N VAL A 105 -8.26 30.70 24.77
CA VAL A 105 -9.54 31.12 25.31
C VAL A 105 -9.46 32.64 25.58
N HIS A 106 -9.57 33.42 24.50
CA HIS A 106 -10.26 34.70 24.61
C HIS A 106 -11.73 34.33 24.78
N GLY A 107 -12.30 34.62 25.93
CA GLY A 107 -13.62 34.26 26.44
C GLY A 107 -14.61 33.67 25.42
N PRO A 108 -15.38 32.65 25.76
CA PRO A 108 -16.07 31.76 24.87
C PRO A 108 -16.97 32.53 23.90
N ASN A 109 -16.45 32.84 22.74
CA ASN A 109 -17.26 33.41 21.68
C ASN A 109 -18.11 32.25 21.16
N ILE A 110 -19.40 32.25 21.48
CA ILE A 110 -20.36 31.19 21.08
C ILE A 110 -20.29 30.90 19.58
N HIS A 111 -19.86 31.87 18.80
CA HIS A 111 -19.62 31.71 17.37
C HIS A 111 -18.42 30.78 17.03
N ALA A 112 -17.39 30.73 17.87
CA ALA A 112 -16.25 29.79 17.68
C ALA A 112 -16.69 28.35 17.96
N ALA A 113 -17.56 28.11 18.93
CA ALA A 113 -18.11 26.79 19.22
C ALA A 113 -19.00 26.26 18.06
N TRP A 114 -19.80 27.15 17.44
CA TRP A 114 -20.57 26.75 16.25
C TRP A 114 -19.71 26.42 15.05
N LEU A 115 -18.61 27.16 14.84
CA LEU A 115 -17.62 26.88 13.79
C LEU A 115 -16.93 25.54 14.02
N ALA A 116 -16.50 25.26 15.25
CA ALA A 116 -15.89 23.98 15.62
C ALA A 116 -16.88 22.82 15.43
N GLY A 117 -18.12 22.96 15.89
CA GLY A 117 -19.17 21.95 15.69
C GLY A 117 -19.48 21.72 14.21
N GLY A 118 -19.56 22.78 13.42
CA GLY A 118 -19.76 22.68 11.97
C GLY A 118 -18.61 21.98 11.27
N SER A 119 -17.36 22.25 11.66
CA SER A 119 -16.17 21.57 11.15
C SER A 119 -16.18 20.07 11.45
N ILE A 120 -16.55 19.66 12.66
CA ILE A 120 -16.67 18.24 13.05
C ILE A 120 -17.70 17.53 12.17
N ILE A 121 -18.89 18.13 11.98
CA ILE A 121 -19.95 17.56 11.15
C ILE A 121 -19.49 17.44 9.70
N ALA A 122 -18.81 18.44 9.16
CA ALA A 122 -18.31 18.43 7.80
C ALA A 122 -17.22 17.34 7.63
N LYS A 123 -16.27 17.19 8.56
CA LYS A 123 -15.22 16.16 8.53
C LYS A 123 -15.81 14.75 8.67
N GLU A 124 -16.80 14.52 9.53
CA GLU A 124 -17.44 13.22 9.65
C GLU A 124 -18.26 12.85 8.38
N TRP A 125 -18.94 13.84 7.81
CA TRP A 125 -19.60 13.63 6.51
C TRP A 125 -18.61 13.28 5.41
N LEU A 126 -17.48 13.99 5.34
CA LEU A 126 -16.41 13.73 4.36
C LEU A 126 -15.82 12.33 4.55
N TYR A 127 -15.60 11.91 5.81
CA TYR A 127 -15.19 10.55 6.12
C TYR A 127 -16.15 9.51 5.53
N HIS A 128 -17.44 9.64 5.80
CA HIS A 128 -18.43 8.68 5.30
C HIS A 128 -18.53 8.67 3.78
N ALA A 129 -18.47 9.82 3.13
CA ALA A 129 -18.50 9.96 1.68
C ALA A 129 -17.25 9.32 1.05
N THR A 130 -16.06 9.66 1.55
CA THR A 130 -14.79 9.13 1.03
C THR A 130 -14.65 7.63 1.31
N MET A 131 -15.02 7.15 2.50
CA MET A 131 -14.98 5.73 2.84
C MET A 131 -15.91 4.89 1.97
N LYS A 132 -17.10 5.41 1.62
CA LYS A 132 -18.01 4.75 0.68
C LYS A 132 -17.34 4.56 -0.68
N VAL A 133 -16.75 5.61 -1.23
CA VAL A 133 -16.02 5.54 -2.52
C VAL A 133 -14.81 4.62 -2.41
N ALA A 134 -14.06 4.66 -1.30
CA ALA A 134 -12.92 3.81 -1.05
C ALA A 134 -13.30 2.31 -1.08
N LYS A 135 -14.39 1.94 -0.42
CA LYS A 135 -14.93 0.57 -0.43
C LYS A 135 -15.42 0.17 -1.81
N ASP A 136 -16.15 1.04 -2.49
CA ASP A 136 -16.67 0.81 -3.84
C ASP A 136 -15.55 0.63 -4.87
N ARG A 137 -14.45 1.36 -4.70
CA ARG A 137 -13.27 1.30 -5.58
C ARG A 137 -12.20 0.32 -5.11
N LYS A 138 -12.33 -0.23 -3.89
CA LYS A 138 -11.32 -1.07 -3.21
C LYS A 138 -9.95 -0.39 -3.11
N SER A 139 -9.96 0.92 -2.92
CA SER A 139 -8.78 1.78 -2.87
C SER A 139 -8.26 1.91 -1.45
N SER A 140 -7.04 1.44 -1.21
CA SER A 140 -6.36 1.54 0.08
C SER A 140 -5.97 2.98 0.43
N VAL A 141 -5.57 3.79 -0.56
CA VAL A 141 -5.21 5.18 -0.33
C VAL A 141 -6.42 6.04 0.02
N LEU A 142 -7.56 5.84 -0.66
CA LEU A 142 -8.81 6.54 -0.31
C LEU A 142 -9.30 6.14 1.09
N ALA A 143 -9.15 4.86 1.46
CA ALA A 143 -9.49 4.39 2.80
C ALA A 143 -8.58 5.03 3.87
N SER A 144 -7.28 5.11 3.62
CA SER A 144 -6.31 5.77 4.52
C SER A 144 -6.63 7.26 4.69
N ASN A 145 -6.94 7.96 3.59
CA ASN A 145 -7.33 9.37 3.63
C ASN A 145 -8.67 9.59 4.38
N ALA A 146 -9.65 8.72 4.17
CA ALA A 146 -10.90 8.78 4.92
C ALA A 146 -10.66 8.61 6.43
N ILE A 147 -9.81 7.67 6.83
CA ILE A 147 -9.45 7.45 8.24
C ILE A 147 -8.74 8.69 8.81
N HIS A 148 -7.88 9.35 8.03
CA HIS A 148 -7.25 10.61 8.42
C HIS A 148 -8.31 11.66 8.80
N HIS A 149 -9.28 11.96 7.94
CA HIS A 149 -10.36 12.90 8.22
C HIS A 149 -11.19 12.52 9.46
N ARG A 150 -11.43 11.22 9.69
CA ARG A 150 -12.14 10.78 10.88
C ARG A 150 -11.36 11.00 12.16
N ILE A 151 -10.05 10.77 12.11
CA ILE A 151 -9.17 11.04 13.26
C ILE A 151 -9.20 12.51 13.60
N ASP A 152 -9.12 13.40 12.61
CA ASP A 152 -9.20 14.85 12.81
C ASP A 152 -10.54 15.27 13.41
N SER A 153 -11.64 14.64 13.01
CA SER A 153 -12.95 14.86 13.64
C SER A 153 -12.95 14.44 15.11
N LEU A 154 -12.41 13.25 15.42
CA LEU A 154 -12.33 12.73 16.77
C LEU A 154 -11.40 13.55 17.68
N THR A 155 -10.25 14.02 17.15
CA THR A 155 -9.36 14.92 17.90
C THR A 155 -10.05 16.21 18.25
N SER A 156 -10.82 16.78 17.33
CA SER A 156 -11.61 17.99 17.58
C SER A 156 -12.69 17.76 18.64
N ILE A 157 -13.36 16.60 18.66
CA ILE A 157 -14.33 16.25 19.69
C ILE A 157 -13.68 16.13 21.07
N VAL A 158 -12.55 15.42 21.17
CA VAL A 158 -11.83 15.27 22.44
C VAL A 158 -11.34 16.63 22.94
N ALA A 159 -10.76 17.45 22.05
CA ALA A 159 -10.34 18.82 22.41
C ALA A 159 -11.52 19.65 22.94
N LEU A 160 -12.69 19.55 22.32
CA LEU A 160 -13.90 20.23 22.78
C LEU A 160 -14.36 19.73 24.18
N LEU A 161 -14.27 18.42 24.42
CA LEU A 161 -14.59 17.80 25.70
C LEU A 161 -13.59 18.17 26.79
N THR A 162 -12.29 18.23 26.48
CA THR A 162 -11.24 18.64 27.44
C THR A 162 -11.40 20.11 27.84
N ILE A 163 -11.65 21.00 26.86
CA ILE A 163 -11.91 22.42 27.12
C ILE A 163 -13.19 22.60 27.97
N GLY A 164 -14.27 21.90 27.60
CA GLY A 164 -15.52 21.92 28.37
C GLY A 164 -15.35 21.38 29.80
N GLY A 165 -14.60 20.28 29.94
CA GLY A 165 -14.26 19.69 31.23
C GLY A 165 -13.42 20.60 32.11
N ALA A 166 -12.43 21.27 31.55
CA ALA A 166 -11.60 22.25 32.27
C ALA A 166 -12.41 23.47 32.81
N HIS A 167 -13.55 23.78 32.19
CA HIS A 167 -14.46 24.83 32.66
C HIS A 167 -15.34 24.39 33.82
N VAL A 168 -15.61 23.10 33.95
CA VAL A 168 -16.46 22.51 35.00
C VAL A 168 -15.67 22.11 36.23
N PHE A 169 -14.43 21.65 36.05
CA PHE A 169 -13.56 21.17 37.13
C PHE A 169 -12.44 22.19 37.40
N THR A 170 -12.35 22.70 38.61
CA THR A 170 -11.42 23.77 39.02
C THR A 170 -9.93 23.39 39.02
N ASP A 171 -9.57 22.08 38.92
CA ASP A 171 -8.18 21.58 38.89
C ASP A 171 -7.92 20.56 37.74
N ALA A 172 -8.46 20.84 36.56
CA ALA A 172 -8.45 19.88 35.44
C ALA A 172 -7.30 20.06 34.42
N SER A 173 -6.18 20.64 34.84
CA SER A 173 -5.02 20.84 33.97
C SER A 173 -4.43 19.53 33.41
N TRP A 174 -4.67 18.39 34.08
CA TRP A 174 -4.27 17.06 33.63
C TRP A 174 -5.16 16.48 32.51
N LEU A 175 -6.35 17.07 32.30
CA LEU A 175 -7.36 16.54 31.38
C LEU A 175 -6.88 16.66 29.92
N ASP A 176 -6.21 17.75 29.61
CA ASP A 176 -5.69 18.03 28.27
C ASP A 176 -4.61 17.03 27.82
N PRO A 177 -3.52 16.79 28.58
CA PRO A 177 -2.54 15.78 28.20
C PRO A 177 -3.08 14.34 28.21
N VAL A 178 -4.04 14.02 29.08
CA VAL A 178 -4.73 12.72 29.05
C VAL A 178 -5.57 12.58 27.78
N GLY A 179 -6.30 13.61 27.40
CA GLY A 179 -7.01 13.68 26.12
C GLY A 179 -6.05 13.46 24.93
N GLY A 180 -4.90 14.14 24.96
CA GLY A 180 -3.84 13.98 23.95
C GLY A 180 -3.31 12.54 23.86
N LEU A 181 -3.12 11.85 25.00
CA LEU A 181 -2.74 10.43 25.01
C LEU A 181 -3.81 9.52 24.40
N ILE A 182 -5.07 9.72 24.73
CA ILE A 182 -6.17 8.93 24.16
C ILE A 182 -6.21 9.10 22.64
N ILE A 183 -6.12 10.34 22.18
CA ILE A 183 -6.08 10.65 20.74
C ILE A 183 -4.88 9.98 20.10
N SER A 184 -3.68 10.14 20.66
CA SER A 184 -2.46 9.57 20.09
C SER A 184 -2.55 8.05 19.95
N MET A 185 -3.11 7.35 20.95
CA MET A 185 -3.31 5.89 20.89
C MET A 185 -4.25 5.50 19.75
N MET A 186 -5.32 6.27 19.53
CA MET A 186 -6.27 6.03 18.43
C MET A 186 -5.59 6.25 17.07
N VAL A 187 -4.81 7.33 16.94
CA VAL A 187 -4.06 7.68 15.73
C VAL A 187 -3.01 6.61 15.41
N ILE A 188 -2.22 6.20 16.40
CA ILE A 188 -1.19 5.15 16.25
C ILE A 188 -1.83 3.84 15.82
N ARG A 189 -2.92 3.42 16.47
CA ARG A 189 -3.62 2.18 16.10
C ARG A 189 -4.13 2.21 14.67
N ALA A 190 -4.72 3.30 14.23
CA ALA A 190 -5.24 3.45 12.87
C ALA A 190 -4.10 3.55 11.84
N GLY A 191 -3.08 4.37 12.13
CA GLY A 191 -1.90 4.51 11.27
C GLY A 191 -1.15 3.20 11.09
N TRP A 192 -0.93 2.44 12.18
CA TRP A 192 -0.31 1.12 12.14
C TRP A 192 -1.09 0.13 11.27
N GLY A 193 -2.43 0.07 11.44
CA GLY A 193 -3.29 -0.81 10.65
C GLY A 193 -3.17 -0.54 9.15
N ASN A 194 -3.28 0.72 8.75
CA ASN A 194 -3.18 1.13 7.34
C ASN A 194 -1.77 0.95 6.78
N THR A 195 -0.74 1.30 7.53
CA THR A 195 0.67 1.11 7.13
C THR A 195 0.97 -0.36 6.88
N LYS A 196 0.53 -1.26 7.78
CA LYS A 196 0.68 -2.70 7.62
C LYS A 196 0.01 -3.21 6.34
N VAL A 197 -1.23 -2.81 6.08
CA VAL A 197 -1.97 -3.22 4.87
C VAL A 197 -1.23 -2.75 3.61
N SER A 198 -0.83 -1.48 3.56
CA SER A 198 -0.11 -0.92 2.42
C SER A 198 1.25 -1.61 2.18
N LEU A 199 1.95 -1.95 3.25
CA LEU A 199 3.23 -2.67 3.17
C LEU A 199 3.04 -4.10 2.63
N LEU A 200 2.02 -4.81 3.11
CA LEU A 200 1.67 -6.15 2.62
C LEU A 200 1.24 -6.12 1.14
N GLU A 201 0.48 -5.10 0.71
CA GLU A 201 0.14 -4.92 -0.70
C GLU A 201 1.38 -4.68 -1.58
N LEU A 202 2.37 -3.92 -1.08
CA LEU A 202 3.64 -3.72 -1.78
C LEU A 202 4.51 -4.99 -1.84
N ALA A 203 4.40 -5.83 -0.80
CA ALA A 203 5.08 -7.13 -0.72
C ALA A 203 4.34 -8.26 -1.46
N ASP A 204 3.36 -7.93 -2.31
CA ASP A 204 2.60 -8.91 -3.10
C ASP A 204 1.86 -9.96 -2.27
N VAL A 205 1.29 -9.55 -1.12
CA VAL A 205 0.42 -10.46 -0.36
C VAL A 205 -0.72 -10.98 -1.23
N SER A 206 -1.05 -12.25 -1.03
CA SER A 206 -2.16 -12.90 -1.75
C SER A 206 -3.49 -12.18 -1.50
N VAL A 207 -4.35 -12.18 -2.52
CA VAL A 207 -5.71 -11.64 -2.42
C VAL A 207 -6.56 -12.42 -1.42
N ASP A 208 -7.61 -11.76 -0.93
CA ASP A 208 -8.56 -12.36 0.00
C ASP A 208 -9.26 -13.61 -0.58
N GLU A 209 -9.55 -14.58 0.26
CA GLU A 209 -10.23 -15.84 -0.12
C GLU A 209 -11.60 -15.60 -0.77
N GLU A 210 -12.27 -14.51 -0.45
CA GLU A 210 -13.53 -14.12 -1.10
C GLU A 210 -13.33 -13.87 -2.60
N ILE A 211 -12.23 -13.19 -2.96
CA ILE A 211 -11.90 -12.90 -4.37
C ILE A 211 -11.49 -14.17 -5.08
N LYS A 212 -10.65 -15.02 -4.48
CA LYS A 212 -10.27 -16.32 -5.04
C LYS A 212 -11.49 -17.18 -5.33
N THR A 213 -12.39 -17.33 -4.35
CA THR A 213 -13.65 -18.08 -4.51
C THR A 213 -14.54 -17.50 -5.61
N SER A 214 -14.59 -16.17 -5.74
CA SER A 214 -15.38 -15.51 -6.79
C SER A 214 -14.80 -15.79 -8.17
N VAL A 215 -13.49 -15.75 -8.32
CA VAL A 215 -12.76 -16.09 -9.56
C VAL A 215 -12.96 -17.56 -9.89
N GLN A 216 -12.80 -18.46 -8.91
CA GLN A 216 -13.02 -19.90 -9.09
C GLN A 216 -14.44 -20.24 -9.58
N ARG A 217 -15.46 -19.60 -8.97
CA ARG A 217 -16.85 -19.76 -9.41
C ARG A 217 -17.08 -19.21 -10.82
N ALA A 218 -16.49 -18.09 -11.16
CA ALA A 218 -16.60 -17.52 -12.50
C ALA A 218 -15.92 -18.42 -13.54
N THR A 219 -14.72 -18.93 -13.24
CA THR A 219 -13.98 -19.89 -14.07
C THR A 219 -14.77 -21.18 -14.28
N SER A 220 -15.28 -21.78 -13.22
CA SER A 220 -16.11 -22.99 -13.32
C SER A 220 -17.32 -22.79 -14.22
N LYS A 221 -18.01 -21.65 -14.10
CA LYS A 221 -19.15 -21.31 -14.98
C LYS A 221 -18.71 -21.05 -16.44
N ALA A 222 -17.53 -20.51 -16.68
CA ALA A 222 -17.00 -20.35 -18.04
C ALA A 222 -16.77 -21.71 -18.71
N LEU A 223 -16.14 -22.63 -17.99
CA LEU A 223 -15.86 -23.98 -18.46
C LEU A 223 -17.14 -24.74 -18.82
N LEU A 224 -18.16 -24.67 -17.94
CA LEU A 224 -19.42 -25.40 -18.14
C LEU A 224 -20.32 -24.80 -19.22
N ALA A 225 -20.27 -23.49 -19.46
CA ALA A 225 -21.20 -22.82 -20.36
C ALA A 225 -20.71 -22.75 -21.81
N ASN A 226 -19.42 -22.61 -22.04
CA ASN A 226 -18.87 -22.23 -23.33
C ASN A 226 -17.99 -23.32 -23.99
N ILE A 227 -17.71 -24.43 -23.28
CA ILE A 227 -16.77 -25.44 -23.74
C ILE A 227 -17.44 -26.81 -23.73
N PRO A 228 -17.60 -27.50 -24.88
CA PRO A 228 -18.29 -28.79 -24.98
C PRO A 228 -17.74 -29.86 -24.03
N GLU A 229 -16.45 -29.89 -23.81
CA GLU A 229 -15.75 -30.84 -22.93
C GLU A 229 -15.21 -30.15 -21.66
N GLY A 230 -15.76 -28.97 -21.30
CA GLY A 230 -15.32 -28.19 -20.14
C GLY A 230 -15.48 -28.90 -18.78
N LYS A 231 -16.29 -30.00 -18.75
CA LYS A 231 -16.40 -30.85 -17.57
C LYS A 231 -15.16 -31.69 -17.27
N GLU A 232 -14.31 -31.90 -18.27
CA GLU A 232 -13.03 -32.61 -18.11
C GLU A 232 -11.93 -31.74 -17.52
N VAL A 233 -12.10 -30.41 -17.60
CA VAL A 233 -11.13 -29.44 -17.07
C VAL A 233 -11.29 -29.31 -15.56
N GLN A 234 -10.21 -29.48 -14.83
CA GLN A 234 -10.17 -29.30 -13.37
C GLN A 234 -9.47 -27.99 -13.03
N ILE A 235 -10.08 -27.21 -12.14
CA ILE A 235 -9.42 -26.04 -11.55
C ILE A 235 -8.55 -26.56 -10.42
N ARG A 236 -7.23 -26.42 -10.55
CA ARG A 236 -6.24 -26.86 -9.54
C ARG A 236 -6.05 -25.80 -8.49
N ASP A 237 -5.73 -24.56 -8.91
CA ASP A 237 -5.49 -23.47 -8.00
C ASP A 237 -5.95 -22.14 -8.58
N VAL A 238 -6.20 -21.19 -7.69
CA VAL A 238 -6.54 -19.80 -8.02
C VAL A 238 -5.79 -18.90 -7.07
N GLN A 239 -4.84 -18.17 -7.60
CA GLN A 239 -4.03 -17.21 -6.86
C GLN A 239 -4.13 -15.81 -7.45
N GLY A 240 -3.61 -14.84 -6.74
CA GLY A 240 -3.52 -13.49 -7.25
C GLY A 240 -2.93 -12.53 -6.24
N VAL A 241 -2.54 -11.38 -6.75
CA VAL A 241 -2.02 -10.28 -5.96
C VAL A 241 -2.84 -9.03 -6.20
N LYS A 242 -2.95 -8.19 -5.17
CA LYS A 242 -3.59 -6.88 -5.28
C LYS A 242 -2.58 -5.85 -5.77
N SER A 243 -2.98 -5.02 -6.72
CA SER A 243 -2.18 -3.92 -7.26
C SER A 243 -3.04 -2.66 -7.30
N GLY A 244 -3.06 -1.91 -6.20
CA GLY A 244 -3.97 -0.79 -5.97
C GLY A 244 -5.44 -1.24 -5.99
N GLN A 245 -6.26 -0.65 -6.88
CA GLN A 245 -7.67 -1.01 -7.04
C GLN A 245 -7.87 -2.29 -7.86
N ASN A 246 -6.80 -2.84 -8.45
CA ASN A 246 -6.87 -3.94 -9.40
C ASN A 246 -6.38 -5.25 -8.77
N TYR A 247 -6.93 -6.35 -9.29
CA TYR A 247 -6.47 -7.71 -8.98
C TYR A 247 -5.81 -8.32 -10.21
N LEU A 248 -4.64 -8.89 -10.01
CA LEU A 248 -3.90 -9.68 -11.01
C LEU A 248 -4.03 -11.13 -10.59
N MET A 249 -4.85 -11.89 -11.31
CA MET A 249 -5.19 -13.27 -10.97
C MET A 249 -4.42 -14.25 -11.84
N GLU A 250 -4.11 -15.39 -11.28
CA GLU A 250 -3.58 -16.56 -11.94
C GLU A 250 -4.47 -17.77 -11.63
N VAL A 251 -4.81 -18.53 -12.67
CA VAL A 251 -5.71 -19.67 -12.57
C VAL A 251 -5.01 -20.87 -13.19
N GLU A 252 -4.88 -21.95 -12.44
CA GLU A 252 -4.34 -23.21 -12.92
C GLU A 252 -5.45 -24.16 -13.33
N LEU A 253 -5.39 -24.61 -14.57
CA LEU A 253 -6.34 -25.53 -15.16
C LEU A 253 -5.63 -26.81 -15.61
N ALA A 254 -6.07 -27.95 -15.10
CA ALA A 254 -5.65 -29.25 -15.61
C ALA A 254 -6.55 -29.65 -16.78
N VAL A 255 -5.94 -29.92 -17.92
CA VAL A 255 -6.59 -30.27 -19.19
C VAL A 255 -6.10 -31.63 -19.71
N PRO A 256 -6.90 -32.33 -20.55
CA PRO A 256 -6.44 -33.55 -21.22
C PRO A 256 -5.23 -33.30 -22.12
N ASP A 257 -4.25 -34.17 -22.12
CA ASP A 257 -3.01 -34.06 -22.90
C ASP A 257 -3.24 -34.05 -24.42
N SER A 258 -4.39 -34.52 -24.86
CA SER A 258 -4.79 -34.54 -26.27
C SER A 258 -5.24 -33.17 -26.81
N TRP A 259 -5.37 -32.16 -25.96
CA TRP A 259 -5.85 -30.85 -26.40
C TRP A 259 -4.81 -30.10 -27.19
N SER A 260 -5.25 -29.52 -28.32
CA SER A 260 -4.41 -28.63 -29.12
C SER A 260 -4.28 -27.24 -28.49
N VAL A 261 -3.25 -26.53 -28.88
CA VAL A 261 -3.01 -25.13 -28.45
C VAL A 261 -4.19 -24.25 -28.81
N ASP A 262 -4.81 -24.44 -29.97
CA ASP A 262 -5.99 -23.65 -30.37
C ASP A 262 -7.17 -23.85 -29.40
N ARG A 263 -7.36 -25.08 -28.93
CA ARG A 263 -8.41 -25.38 -27.96
C ARG A 263 -8.14 -24.76 -26.61
N ILE A 264 -6.93 -24.83 -26.14
CA ILE A 264 -6.46 -24.17 -24.90
C ILE A 264 -6.73 -22.67 -24.97
N ARG A 265 -6.45 -22.03 -26.12
CA ARG A 265 -6.69 -20.59 -26.32
C ARG A 265 -8.17 -20.21 -26.19
N VAL A 266 -9.08 -21.04 -26.74
CA VAL A 266 -10.53 -20.80 -26.60
C VAL A 266 -10.95 -20.85 -25.12
N VAL A 267 -10.37 -21.78 -24.35
CA VAL A 267 -10.63 -21.89 -22.90
C VAL A 267 -10.11 -20.65 -22.17
N GLU A 268 -8.90 -20.24 -22.46
CA GLU A 268 -8.28 -19.04 -21.86
C GLU A 268 -9.12 -17.79 -22.10
N ASP A 269 -9.56 -17.58 -23.34
CA ASP A 269 -10.37 -16.42 -23.70
C ASP A 269 -11.73 -16.45 -23.01
N ALA A 270 -12.40 -17.60 -22.96
CA ALA A 270 -13.67 -17.77 -22.26
C ALA A 270 -13.57 -17.51 -20.75
N VAL A 271 -12.49 -18.00 -20.11
CA VAL A 271 -12.22 -17.76 -18.69
C VAL A 271 -11.95 -16.28 -18.45
N ARG A 272 -11.08 -15.65 -19.27
CA ARG A 272 -10.73 -14.23 -19.16
C ARG A 272 -11.94 -13.33 -19.29
N GLU A 273 -12.78 -13.57 -20.31
CA GLU A 273 -14.01 -12.81 -20.52
C GLU A 273 -15.00 -12.96 -19.36
N ARG A 274 -15.21 -14.18 -18.92
CA ARG A 274 -16.17 -14.47 -17.84
C ARG A 274 -15.73 -13.90 -16.50
N VAL A 275 -14.47 -14.07 -16.13
CA VAL A 275 -13.92 -13.53 -14.89
C VAL A 275 -13.91 -12.00 -14.94
N GLY A 276 -13.45 -11.40 -16.03
CA GLY A 276 -13.41 -9.95 -16.20
C GLY A 276 -14.79 -9.29 -16.14
N SER A 277 -15.83 -9.96 -16.67
CA SER A 277 -17.21 -9.45 -16.65
C SER A 277 -17.94 -9.65 -15.32
N ARG A 278 -17.50 -10.59 -14.48
CA ARG A 278 -18.23 -10.98 -13.25
C ARG A 278 -17.52 -10.60 -11.96
N VAL A 279 -16.20 -10.53 -11.96
CA VAL A 279 -15.43 -10.22 -10.76
C VAL A 279 -14.86 -8.81 -10.89
N ARG A 280 -15.43 -7.90 -10.14
CA ARG A 280 -15.03 -6.48 -10.16
C ARG A 280 -13.59 -6.30 -9.68
N GLY A 281 -12.82 -5.51 -10.39
CA GLY A 281 -11.44 -5.17 -10.05
C GLY A 281 -10.40 -6.11 -10.66
N VAL A 282 -10.79 -7.26 -11.21
CA VAL A 282 -9.86 -8.12 -11.94
C VAL A 282 -9.49 -7.46 -13.26
N LYS A 283 -8.21 -7.18 -13.46
CA LYS A 283 -7.65 -6.53 -14.66
C LYS A 283 -6.83 -7.47 -15.52
N ARG A 284 -6.28 -8.50 -14.93
CA ARG A 284 -5.52 -9.53 -15.65
C ARG A 284 -5.88 -10.90 -15.09
N VAL A 285 -6.11 -11.84 -15.99
CA VAL A 285 -6.19 -13.27 -15.67
C VAL A 285 -5.15 -13.97 -16.54
N LYS A 286 -4.17 -14.57 -15.90
CA LYS A 286 -3.21 -15.47 -16.52
C LYS A 286 -3.70 -16.88 -16.27
N VAL A 287 -3.81 -17.69 -17.31
CA VAL A 287 -4.24 -19.08 -17.19
C VAL A 287 -3.03 -19.95 -17.47
N ARG A 288 -2.72 -20.83 -16.53
CA ARG A 288 -1.70 -21.86 -16.67
C ARG A 288 -2.38 -23.18 -16.93
N PHE A 289 -1.88 -23.92 -17.90
CA PHE A 289 -2.41 -25.24 -18.25
C PHE A 289 -1.46 -26.31 -17.80
N LEU A 290 -2.01 -27.33 -17.12
CA LEU A 290 -1.30 -28.50 -16.62
C LEU A 290 -1.91 -29.74 -17.25
N SER A 291 -1.13 -30.83 -17.31
CA SER A 291 -1.64 -32.13 -17.69
C SER A 291 -2.60 -32.67 -16.62
N LEU A 292 -3.70 -33.27 -17.05
CA LEU A 292 -4.67 -33.92 -16.15
C LEU A 292 -4.05 -35.14 -15.43
N GLN A 293 -3.06 -35.78 -16.05
CA GLN A 293 -2.34 -36.94 -15.52
C GLN A 293 -1.08 -36.54 -14.74
N GLY A 294 -0.71 -35.26 -14.77
CA GLY A 294 0.45 -34.74 -14.04
C GLY A 294 0.26 -34.80 -12.53
N ALA A 295 1.35 -34.97 -11.81
CA ALA A 295 1.35 -34.84 -10.36
C ALA A 295 0.79 -33.46 -9.96
N ASP A 296 0.16 -33.36 -8.79
CA ASP A 296 -0.29 -32.10 -8.23
C ASP A 296 0.92 -31.16 -8.17
N ALA A 297 0.93 -30.17 -9.11
CA ALA A 297 1.96 -29.17 -9.11
C ALA A 297 1.70 -28.27 -7.90
N ASP A 298 2.60 -28.33 -6.94
CA ASP A 298 2.61 -27.35 -5.86
C ASP A 298 3.06 -25.98 -6.41
N PHE A 299 2.49 -24.90 -5.89
CA PHE A 299 2.86 -23.52 -6.23
C PHE A 299 4.39 -23.29 -6.16
N GLY A 300 5.06 -23.96 -5.22
CA GLY A 300 6.51 -23.95 -5.09
C GLY A 300 7.26 -24.47 -6.33
N GLY A 301 6.63 -25.32 -7.14
CA GLY A 301 7.23 -25.89 -8.35
C GLY A 301 7.44 -24.89 -9.51
N GLU A 302 6.93 -23.65 -9.40
CA GLU A 302 7.22 -22.58 -10.35
C GLU A 302 8.54 -21.87 -10.08
N PHE A 303 9.07 -22.00 -8.86
CA PHE A 303 10.33 -21.38 -8.51
C PHE A 303 11.50 -22.25 -8.97
N ILE A 304 12.49 -21.58 -9.54
CA ILE A 304 13.74 -22.24 -9.93
C ILE A 304 14.41 -22.76 -8.65
N ALA A 305 14.73 -24.06 -8.65
CA ALA A 305 15.40 -24.66 -7.51
C ALA A 305 16.79 -24.01 -7.27
N PRO A 306 17.25 -23.89 -6.01
CA PRO A 306 18.50 -23.18 -5.69
C PRO A 306 19.74 -23.78 -6.36
N ASP A 307 19.72 -25.07 -6.70
CA ASP A 307 20.78 -25.78 -7.40
C ASP A 307 20.84 -25.47 -8.90
N VAL A 308 19.74 -24.96 -9.48
CA VAL A 308 19.64 -24.55 -10.90
C VAL A 308 19.85 -23.02 -11.03
N SER A 309 19.89 -22.29 -9.92
CA SER A 309 20.07 -20.83 -9.92
C SER A 309 21.43 -20.44 -10.53
N PRO A 310 21.50 -19.37 -11.35
CA PRO A 310 22.75 -18.93 -11.95
C PRO A 310 23.78 -18.56 -10.89
N ARG A 311 25.04 -18.85 -11.15
CA ARG A 311 26.17 -18.47 -10.28
C ARG A 311 26.22 -16.93 -10.14
N SER A 312 26.82 -16.46 -9.06
CA SER A 312 26.93 -15.02 -8.72
C SER A 312 27.70 -14.16 -9.74
N SER A 313 28.41 -14.81 -10.68
CA SER A 313 29.03 -14.15 -11.84
C SER A 313 28.62 -14.93 -13.06
N PRO A 314 27.73 -14.44 -13.91
CA PRO A 314 27.45 -15.04 -15.19
C PRO A 314 28.73 -14.96 -16.04
N GLU A 315 29.28 -16.11 -16.41
CA GLU A 315 30.27 -16.16 -17.51
C GLU A 315 29.56 -15.63 -18.75
N PRO A 316 30.24 -14.78 -19.57
CA PRO A 316 29.66 -14.35 -20.82
C PRO A 316 29.34 -15.61 -21.63
N GLU A 317 28.12 -15.73 -22.14
CA GLU A 317 27.69 -16.79 -23.01
C GLU A 317 28.68 -16.82 -24.20
N VAL A 318 29.47 -17.85 -24.25
CA VAL A 318 30.33 -18.11 -25.45
C VAL A 318 29.34 -18.57 -26.50
N ASP A 319 29.12 -17.74 -27.53
CA ASP A 319 28.34 -18.10 -28.70
C ASP A 319 28.94 -19.37 -29.33
N GLU A 320 28.42 -20.54 -29.04
CA GLU A 320 28.81 -21.82 -29.62
C GLU A 320 28.58 -21.88 -31.15
N SER A 321 27.92 -20.83 -31.71
CA SER A 321 27.67 -20.75 -33.17
C SER A 321 28.89 -20.48 -34.02
N ASN A 322 30.06 -20.12 -33.46
CA ASN A 322 31.27 -19.82 -34.21
C ASN A 322 32.33 -20.93 -34.21
N GLY A 323 32.07 -22.09 -33.59
CA GLY A 323 33.02 -23.21 -33.48
C GLY A 323 33.05 -24.20 -34.65
N ALA A 324 32.13 -24.09 -35.62
CA ALA A 324 31.96 -25.15 -36.64
C ALA A 324 32.66 -24.92 -38.02
N ASN A 325 33.41 -23.83 -38.22
CA ASN A 325 33.96 -23.51 -39.55
C ASN A 325 35.47 -23.20 -39.60
N HIS A 326 36.30 -23.84 -38.80
CA HIS A 326 37.76 -23.79 -39.04
C HIS A 326 38.45 -25.11 -38.72
N ALA A 327 38.15 -26.13 -39.51
CA ALA A 327 38.98 -27.33 -39.64
C ALA A 327 38.99 -27.80 -41.06
N THR A 328 39.69 -27.09 -41.97
CA THR A 328 40.34 -27.71 -43.19
C THR A 328 41.45 -26.80 -43.71
N GLY A 329 42.66 -27.32 -43.66
CA GLY A 329 43.76 -27.12 -44.64
C GLY A 329 44.56 -25.81 -44.37
N SER A 330 45.83 -25.87 -44.14
CA SER A 330 46.93 -26.53 -44.76
C SER A 330 48.27 -26.05 -44.17
N SER A 331 49.19 -26.98 -44.09
CA SER A 331 50.62 -26.80 -43.87
C SER A 331 51.29 -25.76 -44.80
N HIS A 332 52.14 -24.89 -44.27
CA HIS A 332 53.48 -24.66 -44.85
C HIS A 332 54.34 -23.76 -43.96
N GLY A 333 55.46 -24.16 -43.69
CA GLY A 333 56.70 -23.98 -43.17
C GLY A 333 57.30 -22.53 -43.01
N PRO A 334 58.50 -22.43 -42.45
CA PRO A 334 58.97 -21.33 -41.67
C PRO A 334 59.80 -20.30 -42.45
N GLY A 335 59.88 -19.08 -42.02
CA GLY A 335 60.80 -18.09 -42.59
C GLY A 335 60.70 -16.71 -41.95
N GLU A 336 61.77 -16.40 -41.20
CA GLU A 336 62.44 -15.10 -41.06
C GLU A 336 61.69 -13.89 -40.42
N GLU A 337 62.10 -13.57 -39.23
CA GLU A 337 62.93 -12.42 -38.81
C GLU A 337 62.72 -11.11 -39.60
N ASN A 338 62.16 -10.06 -38.96
CA ASN A 338 62.94 -8.82 -38.88
C ASN A 338 62.27 -7.74 -37.98
N THR A 339 63.07 -7.26 -37.10
CA THR A 339 63.06 -6.01 -36.34
C THR A 339 62.59 -4.78 -37.10
N HIS A 340 61.90 -3.85 -36.40
CA HIS A 340 62.17 -2.41 -36.20
C HIS A 340 61.03 -1.72 -35.50
N LYS A 341 61.22 -1.31 -34.26
CA LYS A 341 61.54 -0.01 -33.68
C LYS A 341 60.78 1.23 -34.22
N ARG A 342 60.13 1.91 -33.25
CA ARG A 342 59.89 3.36 -33.10
C ARG A 342 58.83 4.01 -34.03
N ARG A 343 57.81 4.65 -33.46
CA ARG A 343 57.68 5.82 -32.60
C ARG A 343 56.34 5.83 -31.91
#